data_4ce0635503c27a2f0af14312a8d4682f
#
_entry.id   4ce0635503c27a2f0af14312a8d4682f
#
_cell.length_a   1.000
_cell.length_b   1.000
_cell.length_c   1.000
_cell.angle_alpha   90.00
_cell.angle_beta   90.00
_cell.angle_gamma   90.00
#
_symmetry.space_group_name_H-M   'P 1'
#
loop_
_entity.id
_entity.type
_entity.pdbx_description
1 polymer ?
#
loop_
_entity_poly.entity_id
_entity_poly.type
_entity_poly.pdbx_seq_one_letter_code
_entity_poly.pdbx_strand_id
1 'polypeptide(L)'
;MVPFPHLHVFMTGFAPLTARGSQQYCAVTVPKLTQQIFNAKNMIAASDPRHGRYLTVAAVFHGKVSMKEVEEQMQNVQNKNSAYFMDVKMVVTFLGNSTAIQELFRHVNDHFTAMFKCKAFLHWYMQEGMDEMEFTEAESNMQDLIAEYQQYQDAIVEGEGEYEEEQ
;
A
#
# COMPACT_ATOMS: atom_id res chain seq x y z
N MET A 1 -7.28 -1.05 -11.12
CA MET A 1 -6.71 -0.48 -9.89
C MET A 1 -7.72 -0.51 -8.74
N VAL A 2 -8.98 -0.24 -8.97
CA VAL A 2 -10.05 -0.29 -7.95
C VAL A 2 -10.91 -1.52 -8.20
N PRO A 3 -10.68 -2.65 -7.50
CA PRO A 3 -11.49 -3.84 -7.66
C PRO A 3 -12.87 -3.68 -7.02
N PHE A 4 -12.95 -2.88 -5.94
CA PHE A 4 -14.17 -2.63 -5.18
C PHE A 4 -14.37 -1.13 -4.97
N PRO A 5 -15.62 -0.61 -5.05
CA PRO A 5 -15.89 0.84 -5.05
C PRO A 5 -15.36 1.58 -3.83
N HIS A 6 -15.40 1.00 -2.65
CA HIS A 6 -14.98 1.61 -1.40
C HIS A 6 -13.47 1.49 -1.16
N LEU A 7 -12.80 0.48 -1.76
CA LEU A 7 -11.38 0.18 -1.56
C LEU A 7 -10.51 0.88 -2.63
N HIS A 8 -10.47 2.20 -2.61
CA HIS A 8 -9.81 3.02 -3.62
C HIS A 8 -8.64 3.85 -3.09
N VAL A 9 -8.19 3.60 -1.88
CA VAL A 9 -7.05 4.31 -1.28
C VAL A 9 -5.75 3.63 -1.65
N PHE A 10 -4.90 4.35 -2.40
CA PHE A 10 -3.66 3.80 -2.93
C PHE A 10 -2.45 4.20 -2.08
N MET A 11 -1.57 3.22 -1.87
CA MET A 11 -0.23 3.47 -1.38
C MET A 11 0.68 3.81 -2.57
N THR A 12 1.39 4.91 -2.49
CA THR A 12 2.32 5.34 -3.52
C THR A 12 3.75 5.09 -3.08
N GLY A 13 4.61 4.71 -4.02
CA GLY A 13 6.04 4.55 -3.82
C GLY A 13 6.83 5.10 -4.99
N PHE A 14 8.07 5.48 -4.73
CA PHE A 14 8.98 6.01 -5.73
C PHE A 14 10.38 5.44 -5.55
N ALA A 15 11.04 5.07 -6.64
CA ALA A 15 12.41 4.61 -6.65
C ALA A 15 13.14 5.11 -7.92
N PRO A 16 14.43 5.45 -7.83
CA PRO A 16 15.30 5.42 -6.67
C PRO A 16 15.20 6.68 -5.81
N LEU A 17 15.29 6.53 -4.50
CA LEU A 17 15.48 7.64 -3.57
C LEU A 17 16.98 7.79 -3.30
N THR A 18 17.65 8.70 -4.03
CA THR A 18 19.10 8.92 -3.93
C THR A 18 19.41 10.38 -3.62
N ALA A 19 20.44 10.62 -2.81
CA ALA A 19 20.96 11.97 -2.58
C ALA A 19 21.73 12.48 -3.82
N ARG A 20 21.72 13.80 -4.02
CA ARG A 20 22.36 14.46 -5.18
C ARG A 20 23.82 14.06 -5.43
N GLY A 21 24.60 13.73 -4.39
CA GLY A 21 26.01 13.33 -4.53
C GLY A 21 26.24 11.84 -4.73
N SER A 22 25.24 10.98 -4.46
CA SER A 22 25.39 9.53 -4.54
C SER A 22 24.89 8.92 -5.86
N GLN A 23 24.27 9.72 -6.73
CA GLN A 23 23.76 9.27 -8.02
C GLN A 23 24.83 8.68 -8.96
N GLN A 24 26.09 9.16 -8.84
CA GLN A 24 27.20 8.68 -9.68
C GLN A 24 27.75 7.32 -9.25
N TYR A 25 27.46 6.90 -8.01
CA TYR A 25 28.01 5.67 -7.42
C TYR A 25 26.98 4.54 -7.24
N CYS A 26 25.74 4.80 -7.53
CA CYS A 26 24.68 3.79 -7.42
C CYS A 26 24.26 3.33 -8.83
N ALA A 27 24.65 2.11 -9.17
CA ALA A 27 24.06 1.42 -10.31
C ALA A 27 22.57 1.17 -10.05
N VAL A 28 21.73 1.76 -10.89
CA VAL A 28 20.27 1.62 -10.81
C VAL A 28 19.88 0.53 -11.81
N THR A 29 19.55 -0.65 -11.28
CA THR A 29 19.14 -1.81 -12.08
C THR A 29 17.66 -2.10 -11.87
N VAL A 30 16.99 -2.74 -12.85
CA VAL A 30 15.59 -3.11 -12.75
C VAL A 30 15.31 -3.95 -11.49
N PRO A 31 16.09 -5.00 -11.17
CA PRO A 31 15.91 -5.78 -9.94
C PRO A 31 15.99 -4.95 -8.68
N LYS A 32 16.96 -4.03 -8.61
CA LYS A 32 17.17 -3.16 -7.45
C LYS A 32 16.03 -2.16 -7.30
N LEU A 33 15.53 -1.60 -8.39
CA LEU A 33 14.37 -0.71 -8.38
C LEU A 33 13.12 -1.45 -7.94
N THR A 34 12.86 -2.62 -8.51
CA THR A 34 11.71 -3.45 -8.16
C THR A 34 11.73 -3.83 -6.68
N GLN A 35 12.89 -4.22 -6.16
CA GLN A 35 13.04 -4.51 -4.74
C GLN A 35 12.82 -3.27 -3.86
N GLN A 36 13.27 -2.10 -4.31
CA GLN A 36 13.07 -0.84 -3.57
C GLN A 36 11.62 -0.40 -3.51
N ILE A 37 10.86 -0.49 -4.60
CA ILE A 37 9.46 -0.04 -4.62
C ILE A 37 8.53 -0.89 -3.73
N PHE A 38 8.87 -2.16 -3.49
CA PHE A 38 8.13 -3.01 -2.55
C PHE A 38 8.63 -2.91 -1.09
N ASN A 39 9.63 -2.07 -0.83
CA ASN A 39 10.13 -1.86 0.51
C ASN A 39 9.29 -0.80 1.23
N ALA A 40 8.89 -1.09 2.47
CA ALA A 40 8.13 -0.16 3.32
C ALA A 40 8.79 1.22 3.47
N LYS A 41 10.12 1.29 3.41
CA LYS A 41 10.87 2.56 3.49
C LYS A 41 10.68 3.49 2.30
N ASN A 42 10.24 2.97 1.17
CA ASN A 42 10.00 3.74 -0.06
C ASN A 42 8.52 4.06 -0.26
N MET A 43 7.65 3.54 0.61
CA MET A 43 6.23 3.87 0.62
C MET A 43 6.02 5.25 1.22
N ILE A 44 5.18 6.07 0.57
CA ILE A 44 4.84 7.43 1.02
C ILE A 44 3.69 7.40 2.03
N ALA A 45 3.04 6.24 2.21
CA ALA A 45 2.03 6.02 3.23
C ALA A 45 2.65 5.47 4.52
N ALA A 46 2.15 5.91 5.67
CA ALA A 46 2.59 5.43 6.99
C ALA A 46 1.95 4.07 7.33
N SER A 47 2.16 3.08 6.44
CA SER A 47 1.67 1.72 6.59
C SER A 47 2.71 0.74 6.02
N ASP A 48 2.89 -0.40 6.66
CA ASP A 48 3.81 -1.43 6.19
C ASP A 48 3.06 -2.43 5.28
N PRO A 49 3.39 -2.52 3.99
CA PRO A 49 2.70 -3.41 3.07
C PRO A 49 2.85 -4.91 3.42
N ARG A 50 3.80 -5.26 4.32
CA ARG A 50 3.99 -6.64 4.79
C ARG A 50 2.90 -7.12 5.73
N HIS A 51 2.14 -6.21 6.35
CA HIS A 51 1.03 -6.53 7.25
C HIS A 51 -0.30 -6.75 6.53
N GLY A 52 -0.31 -6.66 5.21
CA GLY A 52 -1.51 -6.84 4.40
C GLY A 52 -1.24 -7.57 3.10
N ARG A 53 -2.26 -7.66 2.27
CA ARG A 53 -2.20 -8.24 0.93
C ARG A 53 -2.42 -7.15 -0.12
N TYR A 54 -1.72 -7.24 -1.24
CA TYR A 54 -1.99 -6.38 -2.38
C TYR A 54 -3.23 -6.87 -3.13
N LEU A 55 -4.20 -6.00 -3.31
CA LEU A 55 -5.37 -6.25 -4.16
C LEU A 55 -5.01 -5.99 -5.62
N THR A 56 -4.34 -4.88 -5.89
CA THR A 56 -3.84 -4.53 -7.21
C THR A 56 -2.56 -3.71 -7.11
N VAL A 57 -1.69 -3.86 -8.11
CA VAL A 57 -0.43 -3.12 -8.20
C VAL A 57 -0.24 -2.62 -9.62
N ALA A 58 0.21 -1.38 -9.76
CA ALA A 58 0.73 -0.83 -11.00
C ALA A 58 2.10 -0.21 -10.76
N ALA A 59 3.06 -0.57 -11.61
CA ALA A 59 4.39 0.00 -11.60
C ALA A 59 4.66 0.65 -12.95
N VAL A 60 4.99 1.94 -12.95
CA VAL A 60 5.31 2.71 -14.16
C VAL A 60 6.81 2.92 -14.21
N PHE A 61 7.46 2.27 -15.16
CA PHE A 61 8.90 2.41 -15.40
C PHE A 61 9.14 3.49 -16.44
N HIS A 62 10.06 4.39 -16.15
CA HIS A 62 10.50 5.43 -17.08
C HIS A 62 12.00 5.31 -17.29
N GLY A 63 12.43 5.19 -18.56
CA GLY A 63 13.83 5.04 -18.95
C GLY A 63 14.06 3.96 -20.01
N LYS A 64 15.32 3.63 -20.26
CA LYS A 64 15.67 2.55 -21.20
C LYS A 64 15.60 1.20 -20.48
N VAL A 65 14.45 0.54 -20.54
CA VAL A 65 14.17 -0.71 -19.84
C VAL A 65 13.73 -1.77 -20.83
N SER A 66 14.22 -2.99 -20.68
CA SER A 66 13.71 -4.14 -21.42
C SER A 66 12.40 -4.64 -20.78
N MET A 67 11.34 -4.78 -21.59
CA MET A 67 10.05 -5.30 -21.14
C MET A 67 10.20 -6.70 -20.52
N LYS A 68 11.01 -7.56 -21.16
CA LYS A 68 11.29 -8.93 -20.70
C LYS A 68 11.92 -8.94 -19.30
N GLU A 69 12.87 -8.02 -19.05
CA GLU A 69 13.56 -7.93 -17.76
C GLU A 69 12.60 -7.45 -16.65
N VAL A 70 11.70 -6.51 -16.95
CA VAL A 70 10.69 -6.06 -16.01
C VAL A 70 9.72 -7.19 -15.67
N GLU A 71 9.23 -7.90 -16.68
CA GLU A 71 8.29 -8.99 -16.53
C GLU A 71 8.89 -10.14 -15.71
N GLU A 72 10.14 -10.52 -15.99
CA GLU A 72 10.89 -11.50 -15.22
C GLU A 72 11.09 -11.07 -13.77
N GLN A 73 11.40 -9.80 -13.51
CA GLN A 73 11.54 -9.29 -12.15
C GLN A 73 10.22 -9.22 -11.40
N MET A 74 9.13 -8.86 -12.05
CA MET A 74 7.80 -8.87 -11.43
C MET A 74 7.37 -10.30 -11.07
N GLN A 75 7.67 -11.27 -11.91
CA GLN A 75 7.42 -12.69 -11.64
C GLN A 75 8.31 -13.20 -10.50
N ASN A 76 9.58 -12.75 -10.43
CA ASN A 76 10.48 -13.08 -9.31
C ASN A 76 10.01 -12.49 -7.98
N VAL A 77 9.41 -11.30 -7.98
CA VAL A 77 8.79 -10.72 -6.77
C VAL A 77 7.61 -11.56 -6.29
N GLN A 78 6.80 -12.06 -7.21
CA GLN A 78 5.73 -13.00 -6.88
C GLN A 78 6.29 -14.31 -6.30
N ASN A 79 7.40 -14.82 -6.84
CA ASN A 79 8.00 -16.10 -6.48
C ASN A 79 9.10 -16.03 -5.41
N LYS A 80 9.38 -14.82 -4.84
CA LYS A 80 10.44 -14.59 -3.84
C LYS A 80 11.78 -15.23 -4.18
N ASN A 81 12.50 -14.76 -5.22
CA ASN A 81 13.98 -14.79 -5.14
C ASN A 81 14.70 -14.23 -6.37
N SER A 82 15.78 -13.55 -6.03
CA SER A 82 17.09 -13.42 -6.69
C SER A 82 17.37 -12.35 -7.76
N ALA A 83 18.62 -12.03 -7.83
CA ALA A 83 19.37 -10.82 -8.09
C ALA A 83 19.99 -10.69 -9.51
N TYR A 84 20.42 -9.45 -9.82
CA TYR A 84 21.54 -8.96 -10.65
C TYR A 84 21.36 -8.50 -12.10
N PHE A 85 21.77 -7.31 -12.37
CA PHE A 85 22.74 -6.50 -13.15
C PHE A 85 22.10 -5.65 -14.27
N MET A 86 22.51 -4.50 -14.62
CA MET A 86 23.43 -3.38 -14.59
C MET A 86 22.89 -2.15 -15.36
N ASP A 87 23.14 -1.00 -14.81
CA ASP A 87 23.34 0.38 -15.29
C ASP A 87 22.47 0.96 -16.42
N VAL A 88 21.39 1.63 -16.02
CA VAL A 88 20.78 2.75 -16.79
C VAL A 88 20.00 3.65 -15.80
N LYS A 89 20.00 4.99 -16.02
CA LYS A 89 19.17 5.92 -15.24
C LYS A 89 17.70 5.60 -15.44
N MET A 90 17.10 4.92 -14.48
CA MET A 90 15.71 4.49 -14.47
C MET A 90 14.98 5.05 -13.26
N VAL A 91 13.72 5.33 -13.45
CA VAL A 91 12.79 5.78 -12.40
C VAL A 91 11.56 4.87 -12.44
N VAL A 92 11.09 4.48 -11.27
CA VAL A 92 9.86 3.69 -11.13
C VAL A 92 8.92 4.38 -10.18
N THR A 93 7.68 4.57 -10.60
CA THR A 93 6.57 5.00 -9.76
C THR A 93 5.68 3.80 -9.49
N PHE A 94 5.38 3.59 -8.23
CA PHE A 94 4.54 2.49 -7.73
C PHE A 94 3.21 3.03 -7.25
N LEU A 95 2.13 2.34 -7.62
CA LEU A 95 0.78 2.56 -7.13
C LEU A 95 0.24 1.20 -6.71
N GLY A 96 0.04 0.99 -5.42
CA GLY A 96 -0.48 -0.25 -4.88
C GLY A 96 -1.76 -0.03 -4.10
N ASN A 97 -2.76 -0.88 -4.32
CA ASN A 97 -3.91 -1.00 -3.46
C ASN A 97 -3.67 -2.19 -2.52
N SER A 98 -3.47 -1.91 -1.24
CA SER A 98 -3.15 -2.93 -0.24
C SER A 98 -4.08 -2.83 0.96
N THR A 99 -4.48 -3.98 1.49
CA THR A 99 -5.27 -4.04 2.72
C THR A 99 -4.51 -3.54 3.96
N ALA A 100 -3.19 -3.42 3.90
CA ALA A 100 -2.37 -2.86 4.97
C ALA A 100 -2.74 -1.41 5.33
N ILE A 101 -3.36 -0.66 4.41
CA ILE A 101 -3.81 0.72 4.66
C ILE A 101 -4.84 0.80 5.79
N GLN A 102 -5.54 -0.29 6.12
CA GLN A 102 -6.48 -0.34 7.23
C GLN A 102 -5.81 -0.01 8.59
N GLU A 103 -4.50 -0.27 8.76
CA GLU A 103 -3.79 0.08 9.98
C GLU A 103 -3.81 1.59 10.23
N LEU A 104 -3.65 2.37 9.16
CA LEU A 104 -3.74 3.83 9.23
C LEU A 104 -5.14 4.26 9.66
N PHE A 105 -6.17 3.69 9.07
CA PHE A 105 -7.55 4.01 9.41
C PHE A 105 -7.90 3.59 10.84
N ARG A 106 -7.45 2.41 11.30
CA ARG A 106 -7.61 1.98 12.70
C ARG A 106 -6.96 2.96 13.67
N HIS A 107 -5.73 3.36 13.40
CA HIS A 107 -5.02 4.31 14.25
C HIS A 107 -5.76 5.65 14.36
N VAL A 108 -6.27 6.18 13.25
CA VAL A 108 -7.07 7.41 13.24
C VAL A 108 -8.38 7.21 14.00
N ASN A 109 -9.08 6.09 13.78
CA ASN A 109 -10.33 5.78 14.44
C ASN A 109 -10.16 5.65 15.96
N ASP A 110 -9.11 5.00 16.43
CA ASP A 110 -8.83 4.84 17.87
C ASP A 110 -8.61 6.20 18.54
N HIS A 111 -7.83 7.08 17.92
CA HIS A 111 -7.65 8.44 18.43
C HIS A 111 -8.93 9.25 18.40
N PHE A 112 -9.69 9.17 17.32
CA PHE A 112 -10.99 9.83 17.21
C PHE A 112 -11.94 9.38 18.31
N THR A 113 -12.14 8.07 18.48
CA THR A 113 -13.01 7.50 19.51
C THR A 113 -12.61 7.93 20.93
N ALA A 114 -11.29 7.96 21.22
CA ALA A 114 -10.79 8.42 22.50
C ALA A 114 -11.12 9.90 22.78
N MET A 115 -10.95 10.76 21.76
CA MET A 115 -11.27 12.19 21.87
C MET A 115 -12.78 12.42 21.93
N PHE A 116 -13.56 11.71 21.14
CA PHE A 116 -15.01 11.84 21.06
C PHE A 116 -15.69 11.39 22.37
N LYS A 117 -15.26 10.28 22.99
CA LYS A 117 -15.72 9.85 24.31
C LYS A 117 -15.54 10.91 25.40
N CYS A 118 -14.45 11.65 25.33
CA CYS A 118 -14.16 12.76 26.24
C CYS A 118 -14.86 14.08 25.83
N LYS A 119 -15.61 14.08 24.73
CA LYS A 119 -16.20 15.28 24.11
C LYS A 119 -15.18 16.41 23.90
N ALA A 120 -13.93 16.02 23.61
CA ALA A 120 -12.82 16.95 23.43
C ALA A 120 -13.06 17.79 22.16
N PHE A 121 -13.01 19.10 22.30
CA PHE A 121 -13.20 20.09 21.23
C PHE A 121 -14.54 20.06 20.51
N LEU A 122 -15.47 19.18 20.90
CA LEU A 122 -16.78 19.02 20.25
C LEU A 122 -17.58 20.31 20.22
N HIS A 123 -17.50 21.11 21.31
CA HIS A 123 -18.24 22.38 21.41
C HIS A 123 -17.84 23.40 20.33
N TRP A 124 -16.60 23.39 19.84
CA TRP A 124 -16.19 24.27 18.75
C TRP A 124 -16.89 23.93 17.42
N TYR A 125 -17.01 22.66 17.14
CA TYR A 125 -17.69 22.19 15.92
C TYR A 125 -19.20 22.42 16.01
N MET A 126 -19.82 22.20 17.16
CA MET A 126 -21.25 22.45 17.37
C MET A 126 -21.58 23.95 17.26
N GLN A 127 -20.70 24.84 17.69
CA GLN A 127 -20.88 26.29 17.50
C GLN A 127 -20.84 26.71 16.03
N GLU A 128 -20.14 25.98 15.18
CA GLU A 128 -20.09 26.19 13.72
C GLU A 128 -21.23 25.48 12.97
N GLY A 129 -22.16 24.85 13.67
CA GLY A 129 -23.37 24.28 13.10
C GLY A 129 -23.31 22.78 12.79
N MET A 130 -22.27 22.06 13.23
CA MET A 130 -22.23 20.60 13.14
C MET A 130 -23.05 19.94 14.25
N ASP A 131 -23.70 18.82 13.91
CA ASP A 131 -24.42 18.02 14.91
C ASP A 131 -23.54 16.87 15.45
N GLU A 132 -23.77 16.47 16.68
CA GLU A 132 -23.09 15.31 17.30
C GLU A 132 -23.35 14.01 16.50
N MET A 133 -24.48 13.92 15.82
CA MET A 133 -24.84 12.79 14.96
C MET A 133 -23.89 12.62 13.77
N GLU A 134 -23.39 13.70 13.19
CA GLU A 134 -22.43 13.66 12.08
C GLU A 134 -21.11 12.97 12.48
N PHE A 135 -20.65 13.17 13.72
CA PHE A 135 -19.47 12.51 14.26
C PHE A 135 -19.69 11.00 14.47
N THR A 136 -20.90 10.64 14.95
CA THR A 136 -21.25 9.22 15.12
C THR A 136 -21.37 8.50 13.79
N GLU A 137 -21.94 9.15 12.78
CA GLU A 137 -22.03 8.62 11.43
C GLU A 137 -20.63 8.45 10.79
N ALA A 138 -19.76 9.44 10.97
CA ALA A 138 -18.37 9.35 10.48
C ALA A 138 -17.60 8.20 11.14
N GLU A 139 -17.78 7.98 12.46
CA GLU A 139 -17.18 6.84 13.17
C GLU A 139 -17.68 5.50 12.61
N SER A 140 -19.01 5.37 12.40
CA SER A 140 -19.60 4.17 11.81
C SER A 140 -19.05 3.89 10.41
N ASN A 141 -19.01 4.90 9.55
CA ASN A 141 -18.51 4.76 8.19
C ASN A 141 -17.03 4.34 8.16
N MET A 142 -16.22 4.85 9.09
CA MET A 142 -14.82 4.45 9.22
C MET A 142 -14.68 2.99 9.67
N GLN A 143 -15.51 2.55 10.62
CA GLN A 143 -15.52 1.17 11.10
C GLN A 143 -15.96 0.20 10.00
N ASP A 144 -16.96 0.56 9.22
CA ASP A 144 -17.44 -0.24 8.09
C ASP A 144 -16.33 -0.40 7.02
N LEU A 145 -15.62 0.69 6.72
CA LEU A 145 -14.48 0.63 5.78
C LEU A 145 -13.36 -0.29 6.29
N ILE A 146 -13.02 -0.21 7.57
CA ILE A 146 -12.01 -1.07 8.20
C ILE A 146 -12.45 -2.54 8.14
N ALA A 147 -13.73 -2.81 8.42
CA ALA A 147 -14.29 -4.17 8.37
C ALA A 147 -14.25 -4.75 6.94
N GLU A 148 -14.55 -3.93 5.93
CA GLU A 148 -14.46 -4.33 4.53
C GLU A 148 -13.03 -4.68 4.13
N TYR A 149 -12.03 -3.86 4.49
CA TYR A 149 -10.62 -4.18 4.26
C TYR A 149 -10.18 -5.47 4.96
N GLN A 150 -10.65 -5.70 6.20
CA GLN A 150 -10.35 -6.92 6.95
C GLN A 150 -10.95 -8.15 6.27
N GLN A 151 -12.18 -8.07 5.79
CA GLN A 151 -12.84 -9.16 5.07
C GLN A 151 -12.03 -9.61 3.85
N TYR A 152 -11.51 -8.66 3.05
CA TYR A 152 -10.68 -9.01 1.89
C TYR A 152 -9.28 -9.49 2.27
N GLN A 153 -8.77 -9.09 3.42
CA GLN A 153 -7.49 -9.61 3.92
C GLN A 153 -7.63 -11.07 4.36
N ASP A 154 -8.75 -11.41 4.98
CA ASP A 154 -9.01 -12.75 5.53
C ASP A 154 -9.58 -13.72 4.48
N ALA A 155 -10.04 -13.20 3.33
CA ALA A 155 -10.52 -14.02 2.24
C ALA A 155 -9.42 -14.99 1.77
N ILE A 156 -9.67 -16.28 1.94
CA ILE A 156 -8.83 -17.35 1.43
C ILE A 156 -9.16 -17.50 -0.06
N VAL A 157 -8.14 -17.50 -0.91
CA VAL A 157 -8.32 -17.90 -2.31
C VAL A 157 -8.62 -19.41 -2.28
N GLU A 158 -9.87 -19.77 -2.44
CA GLU A 158 -10.29 -21.16 -2.65
C GLU A 158 -9.67 -21.65 -3.98
N GLY A 159 -8.51 -22.24 -3.92
CA GLY A 159 -7.80 -22.71 -5.12
C GLY A 159 -6.38 -23.21 -4.92
N GLU A 160 -5.76 -22.94 -3.77
CA GLU A 160 -4.41 -23.44 -3.49
C GLU A 160 -4.38 -24.79 -2.72
N GLY A 161 -5.55 -25.37 -2.37
CA GLY A 161 -5.67 -26.58 -1.57
C GLY A 161 -5.84 -27.90 -2.31
N GLU A 162 -5.98 -27.91 -3.65
CA GLU A 162 -6.33 -29.15 -4.38
C GLU A 162 -5.17 -29.83 -5.13
N TYR A 163 -3.93 -29.34 -5.01
CA TYR A 163 -2.80 -29.92 -5.76
C TYR A 163 -1.78 -30.69 -4.91
N GLU A 164 -2.01 -30.95 -3.62
CA GLU A 164 -1.05 -31.69 -2.77
C GLU A 164 -1.43 -33.16 -2.43
N GLU A 165 -2.49 -33.72 -3.02
CA GLU A 165 -2.88 -35.12 -2.72
C GLU A 165 -2.85 -36.10 -3.91
N GLU A 166 -2.05 -35.89 -4.95
CA GLU A 166 -1.81 -36.94 -5.96
C GLU A 166 -0.32 -36.98 -6.38
N GLN A 167 0.55 -37.47 -5.51
CA GLN A 167 1.78 -38.20 -5.89
C GLN A 167 2.19 -39.18 -4.80
#